data_463c32ce0c6ff9a32857c31919e0c4dd
#
_entry.id   463c32ce0c6ff9a32857c31919e0c4dd
#
_cell.length_a   1.000
_cell.length_b   1.000
_cell.length_c   1.000
_cell.angle_alpha   90.00
_cell.angle_beta   90.00
_cell.angle_gamma   90.00
#
_symmetry.space_group_name_H-M   'P 1'
#
loop_
_entity.id
_entity.type
_entity.pdbx_description
1 polymer ?
#
loop_
_entity_poly.entity_id
_entity_poly.type
_entity_poly.pdbx_seq_one_letter_code
_entity_poly.pdbx_strand_id
1 'polypeptide(L)'
;MIGAEQCDADLVIFPGRYIDGIYADKLRTVYEYQYNTLFDMAAANKFDVLLVLIGTLGTYLDNEHKVQFLKKFAGTPVITITAHIDGYPCIMLDNRTGMKEAIEHLIKVHGCKKIGMVSGPKTSDDALERLDVYKETLKENGIIYDEKRVAYGNFSKFCVDEVGTLIDDNPELDAIVFANDQMAIAGYKAMEERGIRPGKDILVTGFDDDPVAEELNPHLTTVKADPSELGYHAVQEAVNYVINKAINNDKISSEMVRRNSCGCQGNSKLKTISFGRISDDPEAFARRMSQFLFNKYSASETTAKMREDYVKIIYALDDYAREENLDNEVKKDKVLEMISTLASEEFLGL
;
A
#
# COMPACT_ATOMS: atom_id res chain seq x y z
N MET A 1 1.74 -8.36 -14.35
CA MET A 1 1.35 -8.49 -15.78
C MET A 1 2.26 -7.65 -16.67
N ILE A 2 2.33 -6.32 -16.53
CA ILE A 2 3.20 -5.48 -17.39
C ILE A 2 4.66 -5.96 -17.42
N GLY A 3 5.23 -6.31 -16.25
CA GLY A 3 6.61 -6.82 -16.19
C GLY A 3 6.81 -8.14 -16.94
N ALA A 4 5.83 -9.03 -16.91
CA ALA A 4 5.89 -10.30 -17.63
C ALA A 4 5.83 -10.09 -19.15
N GLU A 5 4.93 -9.25 -19.63
CA GLU A 5 4.84 -8.89 -21.05
C GLU A 5 6.14 -8.26 -21.56
N GLN A 6 6.76 -7.37 -20.79
CA GLN A 6 8.02 -6.72 -21.19
C GLN A 6 9.22 -7.68 -21.18
N CYS A 7 9.17 -8.72 -20.37
CA CYS A 7 10.21 -9.73 -20.27
C CYS A 7 9.95 -10.96 -21.13
N ASP A 8 8.90 -10.98 -21.97
CA ASP A 8 8.47 -12.14 -22.76
C ASP A 8 8.33 -13.42 -21.91
N ALA A 9 7.63 -13.29 -20.79
CA ALA A 9 7.47 -14.33 -19.79
C ALA A 9 5.98 -14.62 -19.51
N ASP A 10 5.62 -15.89 -19.39
CA ASP A 10 4.30 -16.31 -18.95
C ASP A 10 4.18 -16.20 -17.43
N LEU A 11 3.15 -15.52 -16.93
CA LEU A 11 2.88 -15.35 -15.50
C LEU A 11 1.62 -16.11 -15.09
N VAL A 12 1.78 -17.08 -14.20
CA VAL A 12 0.66 -17.79 -13.56
C VAL A 12 0.56 -17.37 -12.11
N ILE A 13 -0.61 -16.89 -11.66
CA ILE A 13 -0.84 -16.41 -10.30
C ILE A 13 -1.66 -17.45 -9.53
N PHE A 14 -1.15 -17.89 -8.38
CA PHE A 14 -1.83 -18.76 -7.42
C PHE A 14 -2.24 -17.91 -6.20
N PRO A 15 -3.46 -17.36 -6.18
CA PRO A 15 -3.93 -16.58 -5.05
C PRO A 15 -4.12 -17.48 -3.84
N GLY A 16 -3.56 -17.07 -2.70
CA GLY A 16 -3.69 -17.76 -1.43
C GLY A 16 -4.03 -16.79 -0.29
N ARG A 17 -4.07 -17.34 0.91
CA ARG A 17 -4.30 -16.61 2.16
C ARG A 17 -3.16 -16.87 3.13
N TYR A 18 -3.15 -16.16 4.25
CA TYR A 18 -2.17 -16.40 5.32
C TYR A 18 -2.06 -17.89 5.64
N ILE A 19 -0.83 -18.36 5.73
CA ILE A 19 -0.55 -19.74 6.13
C ILE A 19 -0.75 -19.79 7.64
N ASP A 20 -1.56 -20.76 8.10
CA ASP A 20 -1.93 -20.94 9.52
C ASP A 20 -2.48 -19.67 10.21
N GLY A 21 -3.13 -18.82 9.41
CA GLY A 21 -3.66 -17.54 9.87
C GLY A 21 -4.86 -17.68 10.81
N ILE A 22 -4.58 -17.61 12.12
CA ILE A 22 -5.60 -17.60 13.18
C ILE A 22 -6.15 -16.16 13.42
N TYR A 23 -5.65 -15.14 12.74
CA TYR A 23 -5.62 -13.79 13.30
C TYR A 23 -6.51 -12.73 12.64
N ALA A 24 -7.05 -12.93 11.46
CA ALA A 24 -7.68 -11.78 10.79
C ALA A 24 -9.19 -11.59 11.09
N ASP A 25 -9.94 -12.64 11.21
CA ASP A 25 -11.37 -12.61 11.51
C ASP A 25 -11.82 -14.05 11.72
N LYS A 26 -12.15 -14.38 12.95
CA LYS A 26 -12.55 -15.77 13.33
C LYS A 26 -13.71 -16.32 12.48
N LEU A 27 -14.51 -15.46 11.87
CA LEU A 27 -15.65 -15.86 11.02
C LEU A 27 -15.24 -16.06 9.56
N ARG A 28 -14.21 -15.36 9.06
CA ARG A 28 -13.72 -15.48 7.68
C ARG A 28 -12.66 -16.56 7.52
N THR A 29 -11.81 -16.76 8.52
CA THR A 29 -10.68 -17.69 8.46
C THR A 29 -11.07 -19.17 8.40
N VAL A 30 -12.26 -19.54 8.87
CA VAL A 30 -12.72 -20.96 8.92
C VAL A 30 -12.72 -21.64 7.55
N TYR A 31 -12.89 -20.88 6.45
CA TYR A 31 -12.92 -21.42 5.09
C TYR A 31 -11.77 -20.94 4.21
N GLU A 32 -10.97 -19.98 4.67
CA GLU A 32 -9.91 -19.38 3.86
C GLU A 32 -8.76 -20.33 3.57
N TYR A 33 -8.53 -21.34 4.41
CA TYR A 33 -7.53 -22.39 4.15
C TYR A 33 -7.76 -23.11 2.81
N GLN A 34 -8.99 -23.15 2.30
CA GLN A 34 -9.32 -23.79 1.01
C GLN A 34 -8.61 -23.09 -0.15
N TYR A 35 -8.35 -21.79 -0.09
CA TYR A 35 -7.58 -21.08 -1.10
C TYR A 35 -6.13 -21.58 -1.16
N ASN A 36 -5.59 -22.05 -0.04
CA ASN A 36 -4.21 -22.51 0.06
C ASN A 36 -3.99 -23.88 -0.63
N THR A 37 -5.06 -24.59 -1.05
CA THR A 37 -4.94 -25.77 -1.89
C THR A 37 -4.34 -25.45 -3.28
N LEU A 38 -4.42 -24.20 -3.73
CA LEU A 38 -3.78 -23.74 -4.95
C LEU A 38 -2.24 -23.82 -4.87
N PHE A 39 -1.66 -23.78 -3.68
CA PHE A 39 -0.22 -23.98 -3.49
C PHE A 39 0.22 -25.42 -3.78
N ASP A 40 -0.67 -26.40 -3.56
CA ASP A 40 -0.40 -27.80 -3.94
C ASP A 40 -0.40 -27.97 -5.45
N MET A 41 -1.24 -27.20 -6.17
CA MET A 41 -1.21 -27.14 -7.64
C MET A 41 0.08 -26.50 -8.13
N ALA A 42 0.54 -25.41 -7.50
CA ALA A 42 1.82 -24.80 -7.82
C ALA A 42 2.99 -25.78 -7.59
N ALA A 43 2.95 -26.55 -6.51
CA ALA A 43 3.96 -27.57 -6.19
C ALA A 43 3.95 -28.78 -7.15
N ALA A 44 2.78 -29.15 -7.68
CA ALA A 44 2.61 -30.29 -8.59
C ALA A 44 3.01 -29.97 -10.04
N ASN A 45 3.15 -28.70 -10.40
CA ASN A 45 3.49 -28.27 -11.76
C ASN A 45 4.97 -27.86 -11.85
N LYS A 46 5.47 -27.79 -13.09
CA LYS A 46 6.83 -27.32 -13.36
C LYS A 46 6.80 -25.88 -13.83
N PHE A 47 7.58 -25.05 -13.13
CA PHE A 47 7.83 -23.66 -13.48
C PHE A 47 9.33 -23.44 -13.56
N ASP A 48 9.77 -22.47 -14.33
CA ASP A 48 11.19 -22.09 -14.38
C ASP A 48 11.64 -21.46 -13.07
N VAL A 49 10.74 -20.70 -12.42
CA VAL A 49 10.95 -20.06 -11.10
C VAL A 49 9.60 -19.77 -10.44
N LEU A 50 9.57 -19.79 -9.11
CA LEU A 50 8.44 -19.35 -8.30
C LEU A 50 8.80 -18.08 -7.52
N LEU A 51 7.95 -17.08 -7.61
CA LEU A 51 7.96 -15.90 -6.77
C LEU A 51 7.00 -16.13 -5.60
N VAL A 52 7.51 -16.24 -4.39
CA VAL A 52 6.69 -16.53 -3.20
C VAL A 52 6.69 -15.34 -2.24
N LEU A 53 5.52 -14.70 -2.09
CA LEU A 53 5.31 -13.58 -1.16
C LEU A 53 5.26 -14.11 0.29
N ILE A 54 6.35 -14.75 0.71
CA ILE A 54 6.39 -15.45 2.00
C ILE A 54 6.33 -14.48 3.19
N GLY A 55 6.79 -13.23 3.03
CA GLY A 55 6.64 -12.20 4.06
C GLY A 55 5.18 -11.87 4.33
N THR A 56 4.33 -11.86 3.28
CA THR A 56 2.89 -11.64 3.41
C THR A 56 2.16 -12.92 3.81
N LEU A 57 2.37 -14.01 3.07
CA LEU A 57 1.67 -15.28 3.32
C LEU A 57 2.01 -15.87 4.69
N GLY A 58 3.27 -15.74 5.10
CA GLY A 58 3.79 -16.24 6.36
C GLY A 58 3.98 -15.17 7.44
N THR A 59 3.25 -14.07 7.39
CA THR A 59 3.36 -12.93 8.34
C THR A 59 3.32 -13.38 9.81
N TYR A 60 2.54 -14.39 10.12
CA TYR A 60 2.36 -14.91 11.48
C TYR A 60 3.17 -16.18 11.78
N LEU A 61 3.97 -16.64 10.82
CA LEU A 61 4.83 -17.81 10.98
C LEU A 61 6.22 -17.40 11.44
N ASP A 62 6.84 -18.21 12.27
CA ASP A 62 8.28 -18.15 12.49
C ASP A 62 9.07 -18.65 11.27
N ASN A 63 10.38 -18.46 11.27
CA ASN A 63 11.23 -18.82 10.13
C ASN A 63 11.26 -20.34 9.86
N GLU A 64 11.12 -21.17 10.89
CA GLU A 64 11.11 -22.61 10.70
C GLU A 64 9.88 -23.05 9.88
N HIS A 65 8.70 -22.55 10.23
CA HIS A 65 7.46 -22.84 9.50
C HIS A 65 7.46 -22.22 8.08
N LYS A 66 8.04 -21.03 7.91
CA LYS A 66 8.24 -20.45 6.56
C LYS A 66 9.10 -21.36 5.68
N VAL A 67 10.22 -21.84 6.22
CA VAL A 67 11.10 -22.80 5.53
C VAL A 67 10.36 -24.10 5.21
N GLN A 68 9.58 -24.64 6.15
CA GLN A 68 8.79 -25.85 5.93
C GLN A 68 7.77 -25.66 4.80
N PHE A 69 7.12 -24.51 4.73
CA PHE A 69 6.21 -24.20 3.63
C PHE A 69 6.94 -24.16 2.28
N LEU A 70 8.09 -23.50 2.20
CA LEU A 70 8.88 -23.39 0.97
C LEU A 70 9.39 -24.74 0.46
N LYS A 71 9.60 -25.73 1.34
CA LYS A 71 9.99 -27.10 0.96
C LYS A 71 8.93 -27.81 0.10
N LYS A 72 7.67 -27.37 0.10
CA LYS A 72 6.65 -27.87 -0.82
C LYS A 72 7.04 -27.72 -2.28
N PHE A 73 7.83 -26.70 -2.59
CA PHE A 73 8.24 -26.36 -3.95
C PHE A 73 9.62 -26.94 -4.31
N ALA A 74 10.07 -27.95 -3.57
CA ALA A 74 11.36 -28.59 -3.82
C ALA A 74 11.43 -29.11 -5.26
N GLY A 75 12.43 -28.63 -6.03
CA GLY A 75 12.59 -28.99 -7.45
C GLY A 75 12.28 -27.82 -8.42
N THR A 76 11.65 -26.75 -7.95
CA THR A 76 11.51 -25.50 -8.68
C THR A 76 12.29 -24.40 -7.94
N PRO A 77 13.11 -23.60 -8.62
CA PRO A 77 13.76 -22.45 -7.99
C PRO A 77 12.74 -21.50 -7.37
N VAL A 78 13.01 -21.05 -6.15
CA VAL A 78 12.13 -20.12 -5.42
C VAL A 78 12.89 -18.84 -5.11
N ILE A 79 12.24 -17.70 -5.38
CA ILE A 79 12.65 -16.37 -4.92
C ILE A 79 11.61 -15.90 -3.91
N THR A 80 12.05 -15.54 -2.71
CA THR A 80 11.17 -15.01 -1.66
C THR A 80 10.96 -13.51 -1.82
N ILE A 81 9.78 -13.03 -1.43
CA ILE A 81 9.44 -11.61 -1.47
C ILE A 81 9.05 -11.17 -0.06
N THR A 82 9.59 -10.03 0.37
CA THR A 82 9.36 -9.35 1.67
C THR A 82 9.69 -10.19 2.91
N ALA A 83 10.49 -11.23 2.78
CA ALA A 83 11.11 -11.92 3.91
C ALA A 83 12.43 -12.57 3.50
N HIS A 84 13.43 -12.42 4.33
CA HIS A 84 14.73 -13.06 4.17
C HIS A 84 14.69 -14.47 4.75
N ILE A 85 14.90 -15.47 3.90
CA ILE A 85 14.97 -16.88 4.31
C ILE A 85 16.31 -17.45 3.84
N ASP A 86 17.08 -17.99 4.78
CA ASP A 86 18.40 -18.55 4.50
C ASP A 86 18.33 -19.61 3.39
N GLY A 87 19.21 -19.45 2.41
CA GLY A 87 19.28 -20.36 1.25
C GLY A 87 18.33 -20.03 0.10
N TYR A 88 17.51 -19.00 0.21
CA TYR A 88 16.65 -18.51 -0.85
C TYR A 88 17.02 -17.07 -1.25
N PRO A 89 17.16 -16.78 -2.55
CA PRO A 89 17.26 -15.41 -3.00
C PRO A 89 15.99 -14.63 -2.61
N CYS A 90 16.12 -13.35 -2.27
CA CYS A 90 15.00 -12.54 -1.79
C CYS A 90 14.95 -11.16 -2.43
N ILE A 91 13.73 -10.62 -2.56
CA ILE A 91 13.44 -9.27 -3.00
C ILE A 91 12.74 -8.57 -1.82
N MET A 92 13.30 -7.43 -1.38
CA MET A 92 12.88 -6.74 -0.17
C MET A 92 12.39 -5.32 -0.48
N LEU A 93 11.54 -4.82 0.41
CA LEU A 93 11.23 -3.39 0.48
C LEU A 93 12.28 -2.66 1.32
N ASP A 94 12.51 -1.39 1.04
CA ASP A 94 13.24 -0.50 1.93
C ASP A 94 12.29 0.01 3.03
N ASN A 95 12.24 -0.69 4.13
CA ASN A 95 11.47 -0.29 5.30
C ASN A 95 12.12 0.88 6.06
N ARG A 96 13.37 1.25 5.72
CA ARG A 96 14.19 2.13 6.56
C ARG A 96 14.07 3.59 6.18
N THR A 97 14.22 3.91 4.91
CA THR A 97 14.34 5.30 4.44
C THR A 97 13.08 6.10 4.74
N GLY A 98 11.94 5.69 4.21
CA GLY A 98 10.67 6.41 4.41
C GLY A 98 10.21 6.41 5.86
N MET A 99 10.41 5.30 6.61
CA MET A 99 10.07 5.24 8.03
C MET A 99 10.91 6.22 8.86
N LYS A 100 12.21 6.29 8.58
CA LYS A 100 13.10 7.26 9.24
C LYS A 100 12.68 8.69 8.91
N GLU A 101 12.39 8.99 7.65
CA GLU A 101 11.90 10.31 7.23
C GLU A 101 10.63 10.71 7.99
N ALA A 102 9.66 9.80 8.12
CA ALA A 102 8.41 10.07 8.81
C ALA A 102 8.63 10.37 10.31
N ILE A 103 9.48 9.61 10.99
CA ILE A 103 9.80 9.83 12.41
C ILE A 103 10.61 11.12 12.59
N GLU A 104 11.62 11.34 11.75
CA GLU A 104 12.41 12.57 11.78
C GLU A 104 11.56 13.82 11.51
N HIS A 105 10.55 13.71 10.64
CA HIS A 105 9.61 14.78 10.38
C HIS A 105 8.82 15.14 11.65
N LEU A 106 8.31 14.16 12.40
CA LEU A 106 7.65 14.41 13.68
C LEU A 106 8.59 15.09 14.69
N ILE A 107 9.84 14.66 14.75
CA ILE A 107 10.83 15.20 15.69
C ILE A 107 11.32 16.59 15.28
N LYS A 108 11.79 16.73 14.04
CA LYS A 108 12.51 17.93 13.59
C LYS A 108 11.60 19.07 13.17
N VAL A 109 10.41 18.76 12.62
CA VAL A 109 9.45 19.76 12.14
C VAL A 109 8.42 20.11 13.20
N HIS A 110 7.94 19.12 13.94
CA HIS A 110 6.86 19.30 14.93
C HIS A 110 7.36 19.30 16.39
N GLY A 111 8.63 18.95 16.62
CA GLY A 111 9.24 18.99 17.95
C GLY A 111 8.78 17.87 18.88
N CYS A 112 8.21 16.80 18.34
CA CYS A 112 7.72 15.65 19.12
C CYS A 112 8.84 15.00 19.91
N LYS A 113 8.55 14.64 21.17
CA LYS A 113 9.49 14.01 22.10
C LYS A 113 8.91 12.78 22.79
N LYS A 114 7.59 12.64 22.79
CA LYS A 114 6.85 11.57 23.42
C LYS A 114 6.13 10.75 22.35
N ILE A 115 6.94 10.04 21.57
CA ILE A 115 6.44 9.32 20.39
C ILE A 115 6.15 7.88 20.80
N GLY A 116 4.93 7.40 20.51
CA GLY A 116 4.56 6.00 20.62
C GLY A 116 4.70 5.28 19.28
N MET A 117 4.71 3.95 19.31
CA MET A 117 4.68 3.12 18.12
C MET A 117 3.66 1.99 18.25
N VAL A 118 2.90 1.77 17.19
CA VAL A 118 2.09 0.55 17.02
C VAL A 118 2.78 -0.31 15.95
N SER A 119 3.43 -1.39 16.41
CA SER A 119 4.19 -2.31 15.58
C SER A 119 3.32 -3.45 15.07
N GLY A 120 3.78 -4.08 14.00
CA GLY A 120 3.20 -5.32 13.47
C GLY A 120 3.59 -6.57 14.26
N PRO A 121 3.32 -7.78 13.72
CA PRO A 121 3.67 -9.05 14.36
C PRO A 121 5.17 -9.21 14.57
N LYS A 122 5.55 -9.80 15.69
CA LYS A 122 6.96 -10.09 16.02
C LYS A 122 7.60 -11.15 15.09
N THR A 123 6.81 -11.81 14.27
CA THR A 123 7.23 -12.80 13.26
C THR A 123 7.45 -12.21 11.87
N SER A 124 7.12 -10.93 11.68
CA SER A 124 7.28 -10.21 10.41
C SER A 124 8.60 -9.46 10.37
N ASP A 125 9.43 -9.75 9.35
CA ASP A 125 10.69 -9.05 9.13
C ASP A 125 10.48 -7.56 8.89
N ASP A 126 9.45 -7.19 8.12
CA ASP A 126 9.07 -5.79 7.88
C ASP A 126 8.72 -5.06 9.19
N ALA A 127 7.93 -5.70 10.06
CA ALA A 127 7.55 -5.12 11.36
C ALA A 127 8.76 -4.93 12.27
N LEU A 128 9.66 -5.91 12.30
CA LEU A 128 10.88 -5.84 13.10
C LEU A 128 11.82 -4.75 12.58
N GLU A 129 12.03 -4.68 11.26
CA GLU A 129 12.88 -3.65 10.67
C GLU A 129 12.32 -2.24 10.92
N ARG A 130 10.98 -2.03 10.78
CA ARG A 130 10.32 -0.75 11.09
C ARG A 130 10.45 -0.38 12.57
N LEU A 131 10.33 -1.35 13.48
CA LEU A 131 10.53 -1.11 14.92
C LEU A 131 11.99 -0.76 15.25
N ASP A 132 12.96 -1.38 14.59
CA ASP A 132 14.37 -1.08 14.80
C ASP A 132 14.70 0.33 14.27
N VAL A 133 14.16 0.72 13.12
CA VAL A 133 14.28 2.10 12.60
C VAL A 133 13.71 3.12 13.59
N TYR A 134 12.55 2.83 14.19
CA TYR A 134 11.98 3.70 15.22
C TYR A 134 12.92 3.88 16.40
N LYS A 135 13.47 2.79 16.96
CA LYS A 135 14.41 2.83 18.08
C LYS A 135 15.69 3.60 17.73
N GLU A 136 16.26 3.32 16.56
CA GLU A 136 17.48 3.96 16.08
C GLU A 136 17.26 5.47 15.87
N THR A 137 16.15 5.85 15.23
CA THR A 137 15.84 7.24 14.94
C THR A 137 15.59 8.05 16.22
N LEU A 138 14.89 7.49 17.22
CA LEU A 138 14.77 8.12 18.53
C LEU A 138 16.14 8.37 19.16
N LYS A 139 17.00 7.34 19.17
CA LYS A 139 18.35 7.41 19.74
C LYS A 139 19.21 8.47 19.02
N GLU A 140 19.19 8.51 17.70
CA GLU A 140 19.94 9.49 16.92
C GLU A 140 19.52 10.93 17.20
N ASN A 141 18.26 11.14 17.59
CA ASN A 141 17.70 12.45 17.94
C ASN A 141 17.67 12.71 19.46
N GLY A 142 18.37 11.90 20.27
CA GLY A 142 18.50 12.11 21.72
C GLY A 142 17.23 11.84 22.51
N ILE A 143 16.26 11.08 21.95
CA ILE A 143 15.03 10.69 22.61
C ILE A 143 15.23 9.28 23.20
N ILE A 144 14.91 9.12 24.48
CA ILE A 144 15.04 7.83 25.16
C ILE A 144 13.90 6.91 24.70
N TYR A 145 14.26 5.73 24.19
CA TYR A 145 13.30 4.67 23.91
C TYR A 145 12.67 4.15 25.20
N ASP A 146 11.35 3.97 25.18
CA ASP A 146 10.59 3.37 26.27
C ASP A 146 9.68 2.28 25.69
N GLU A 147 9.88 1.03 26.13
CA GLU A 147 9.07 -0.10 25.67
C GLU A 147 7.58 0.05 25.99
N LYS A 148 7.23 0.79 27.04
CA LYS A 148 5.84 1.08 27.40
C LYS A 148 5.09 1.90 26.34
N ARG A 149 5.83 2.58 25.45
CA ARG A 149 5.28 3.32 24.34
C ARG A 149 5.17 2.51 23.05
N VAL A 150 5.29 1.17 23.13
CA VAL A 150 5.15 0.27 21.98
C VAL A 150 3.98 -0.68 22.22
N ALA A 151 3.00 -0.65 21.30
CA ALA A 151 1.94 -1.64 21.22
C ALA A 151 2.12 -2.52 19.97
N TYR A 152 1.46 -3.68 19.93
CA TYR A 152 1.50 -4.62 18.82
C TYR A 152 0.10 -4.82 18.26
N GLY A 153 -0.17 -4.25 17.06
CA GLY A 153 -1.47 -4.29 16.41
C GLY A 153 -1.61 -5.34 15.30
N ASN A 154 -0.56 -6.16 15.09
CA ASN A 154 -0.57 -7.31 14.18
C ASN A 154 -0.98 -6.97 12.73
N PHE A 155 -0.64 -5.77 12.25
CA PHE A 155 -1.04 -5.25 10.93
C PHE A 155 -2.55 -5.22 10.70
N SER A 156 -3.35 -5.22 11.76
CA SER A 156 -4.80 -5.34 11.72
C SER A 156 -5.49 -4.04 12.10
N LYS A 157 -6.54 -3.66 11.35
CA LYS A 157 -7.43 -2.55 11.72
C LYS A 157 -8.33 -2.84 12.93
N PHE A 158 -8.25 -4.03 13.50
CA PHE A 158 -9.03 -4.45 14.67
C PHE A 158 -8.26 -4.28 15.99
N CYS A 159 -7.07 -3.65 15.99
CA CYS A 159 -6.25 -3.42 17.17
C CYS A 159 -6.65 -2.14 17.95
N VAL A 160 -7.94 -1.81 18.00
CA VAL A 160 -8.44 -0.59 18.66
C VAL A 160 -8.13 -0.60 20.15
N ASP A 161 -8.30 -1.76 20.80
CA ASP A 161 -8.07 -1.92 22.24
C ASP A 161 -6.58 -1.79 22.59
N GLU A 162 -5.68 -2.36 21.78
CA GLU A 162 -4.24 -2.26 21.96
C GLU A 162 -3.76 -0.81 21.82
N VAL A 163 -4.27 -0.09 20.82
CA VAL A 163 -3.97 1.34 20.64
C VAL A 163 -4.58 2.17 21.77
N GLY A 164 -5.80 1.86 22.16
CA GLY A 164 -6.46 2.52 23.28
C GLY A 164 -5.67 2.38 24.58
N THR A 165 -5.20 1.20 24.89
CA THR A 165 -4.34 0.94 26.05
C THR A 165 -3.02 1.71 25.97
N LEU A 166 -2.38 1.75 24.78
CA LEU A 166 -1.16 2.54 24.57
C LEU A 166 -1.38 4.02 24.92
N ILE A 167 -2.51 4.60 24.48
CA ILE A 167 -2.85 6.00 24.74
C ILE A 167 -3.16 6.23 26.22
N ASP A 168 -3.95 5.35 26.84
CA ASP A 168 -4.38 5.48 28.23
C ASP A 168 -3.20 5.36 29.20
N ASP A 169 -2.25 4.46 28.91
CA ASP A 169 -1.04 4.25 29.71
C ASP A 169 0.02 5.34 29.50
N ASN A 170 -0.08 6.12 28.41
CA ASN A 170 0.88 7.17 28.06
C ASN A 170 0.16 8.47 27.65
N PRO A 171 -0.50 9.14 28.60
CA PRO A 171 -1.29 10.35 28.31
C PRO A 171 -0.45 11.55 27.82
N GLU A 172 0.86 11.46 27.92
CA GLU A 172 1.81 12.49 27.45
C GLU A 172 2.22 12.33 25.99
N LEU A 173 1.71 11.33 25.26
CA LEU A 173 2.06 11.11 23.86
C LEU A 173 1.72 12.35 23.01
N ASP A 174 2.71 12.81 22.25
CA ASP A 174 2.58 13.88 21.26
C ASP A 174 2.49 13.36 19.83
N ALA A 175 2.92 12.10 19.59
CA ALA A 175 2.77 11.45 18.29
C ALA A 175 2.69 9.92 18.44
N ILE A 176 2.05 9.27 17.45
CA ILE A 176 2.06 7.81 17.28
C ILE A 176 2.44 7.46 15.85
N VAL A 177 3.44 6.59 15.72
CA VAL A 177 3.90 6.00 14.48
C VAL A 177 3.28 4.63 14.33
N PHE A 178 2.52 4.41 13.26
CA PHE A 178 1.95 3.10 12.94
C PHE A 178 2.82 2.40 11.91
N ALA A 179 3.14 1.13 12.18
CA ALA A 179 3.94 0.34 11.26
C ALA A 179 3.18 -0.04 9.97
N ASN A 180 1.86 0.20 9.89
CA ASN A 180 1.12 0.24 8.63
C ASN A 180 -0.18 1.07 8.74
N ASP A 181 -0.80 1.39 7.60
CA ASP A 181 -1.99 2.23 7.51
C ASP A 181 -3.24 1.54 8.07
N GLN A 182 -3.33 0.21 7.99
CA GLN A 182 -4.45 -0.54 8.55
C GLN A 182 -4.52 -0.40 10.09
N MET A 183 -3.38 -0.39 10.78
CA MET A 183 -3.34 -0.12 12.21
C MET A 183 -3.63 1.36 12.52
N ALA A 184 -3.28 2.28 11.61
CA ALA A 184 -3.63 3.69 11.77
C ALA A 184 -5.15 3.92 11.76
N ILE A 185 -5.93 3.13 10.98
CA ILE A 185 -7.41 3.16 11.05
C ILE A 185 -7.88 2.86 12.48
N ALA A 186 -7.33 1.81 13.10
CA ALA A 186 -7.64 1.50 14.51
C ALA A 186 -7.24 2.64 15.44
N GLY A 187 -6.10 3.29 15.15
CA GLY A 187 -5.62 4.47 15.87
C GLY A 187 -6.60 5.63 15.83
N TYR A 188 -7.11 5.96 14.67
CA TYR A 188 -8.12 7.03 14.53
C TYR A 188 -9.38 6.71 15.34
N LYS A 189 -9.85 5.48 15.27
CA LYS A 189 -11.01 5.03 16.06
C LYS A 189 -10.75 5.09 17.57
N ALA A 190 -9.59 4.60 18.04
CA ALA A 190 -9.22 4.64 19.45
C ALA A 190 -9.12 6.07 19.98
N MET A 191 -8.61 7.01 19.16
CA MET A 191 -8.55 8.44 19.46
C MET A 191 -9.93 9.07 19.50
N GLU A 192 -10.81 8.77 18.53
CA GLU A 192 -12.19 9.27 18.48
C GLU A 192 -12.98 8.88 19.73
N GLU A 193 -12.87 7.61 20.17
CA GLU A 193 -13.52 7.10 21.39
C GLU A 193 -13.05 7.84 22.66
N ARG A 194 -11.90 8.50 22.63
CA ARG A 194 -11.29 9.28 23.73
C ARG A 194 -11.40 10.78 23.54
N GLY A 195 -12.06 11.25 22.46
CA GLY A 195 -12.17 12.67 22.15
C GLY A 195 -10.85 13.32 21.74
N ILE A 196 -9.84 12.54 21.36
CA ILE A 196 -8.53 12.97 20.89
C ILE A 196 -8.60 13.19 19.36
N ARG A 197 -8.04 14.29 18.90
CA ARG A 197 -8.07 14.66 17.48
C ARG A 197 -6.73 14.26 16.83
N PRO A 198 -6.72 13.29 15.90
CA PRO A 198 -5.53 12.96 15.13
C PRO A 198 -5.00 14.22 14.40
N GLY A 199 -3.68 14.34 14.33
CA GLY A 199 -3.01 15.46 13.66
C GLY A 199 -3.09 16.81 14.38
N LYS A 200 -3.74 16.84 15.55
CA LYS A 200 -3.84 18.05 16.38
C LYS A 200 -3.44 17.81 17.82
N ASP A 201 -4.07 16.86 18.48
CA ASP A 201 -3.78 16.53 19.88
C ASP A 201 -2.68 15.45 19.96
N ILE A 202 -2.72 14.47 19.05
CA ILE A 202 -1.67 13.49 18.80
C ILE A 202 -1.39 13.44 17.30
N LEU A 203 -0.13 13.62 16.91
CA LEU A 203 0.29 13.52 15.51
C LEU A 203 0.38 12.05 15.09
N VAL A 204 0.09 11.75 13.82
CA VAL A 204 0.00 10.37 13.34
C VAL A 204 0.76 10.21 12.03
N THR A 205 1.53 9.11 11.93
CA THR A 205 2.10 8.65 10.66
C THR A 205 1.82 7.16 10.47
N GLY A 206 1.65 6.73 9.22
CA GLY A 206 1.44 5.35 8.81
C GLY A 206 2.55 4.83 7.91
N PHE A 207 2.29 3.68 7.27
CA PHE A 207 3.14 3.04 6.26
C PHE A 207 2.25 2.25 5.30
N ASP A 208 2.61 2.15 4.04
CA ASP A 208 2.07 1.46 2.87
C ASP A 208 1.47 2.39 1.81
N ASP A 209 1.02 3.59 2.16
CA ASP A 209 0.23 4.51 1.31
C ASP A 209 -1.03 3.82 0.74
N ASP A 210 -1.71 3.07 1.62
CA ASP A 210 -3.00 2.45 1.30
C ASP A 210 -4.01 3.54 0.87
N PRO A 211 -4.87 3.29 -0.11
CA PRO A 211 -5.91 4.25 -0.52
C PRO A 211 -6.73 4.84 0.63
N VAL A 212 -6.92 4.09 1.70
CA VAL A 212 -7.59 4.57 2.92
C VAL A 212 -6.89 5.77 3.56
N ALA A 213 -5.59 5.94 3.35
CA ALA A 213 -4.85 7.08 3.89
C ALA A 213 -5.38 8.43 3.40
N GLU A 214 -5.96 8.48 2.21
CA GLU A 214 -6.62 9.66 1.65
C GLU A 214 -8.08 9.81 2.09
N GLU A 215 -8.67 8.75 2.63
CA GLU A 215 -10.08 8.74 3.08
C GLU A 215 -10.22 9.12 4.56
N LEU A 216 -9.15 8.93 5.36
CA LEU A 216 -9.13 9.30 6.77
C LEU A 216 -9.21 10.82 6.96
N ASN A 217 -9.80 11.26 8.07
CA ASN A 217 -9.87 12.68 8.42
C ASN A 217 -9.22 12.94 9.79
N PRO A 218 -8.11 13.68 9.85
CA PRO A 218 -7.34 14.25 8.73
C PRO A 218 -6.69 13.18 7.85
N HIS A 219 -6.37 13.52 6.58
CA HIS A 219 -5.69 12.60 5.67
C HIS A 219 -4.37 12.12 6.26
N LEU A 220 -4.12 10.81 6.21
CA LEU A 220 -2.99 10.17 6.87
C LEU A 220 -1.67 10.47 6.12
N THR A 221 -0.72 11.06 6.82
CA THR A 221 0.69 11.09 6.44
C THR A 221 1.23 9.68 6.58
N THR A 222 1.85 9.14 5.54
CA THR A 222 2.27 7.74 5.50
C THR A 222 3.58 7.58 4.73
N VAL A 223 4.08 6.39 4.64
CA VAL A 223 5.23 6.03 3.82
C VAL A 223 4.75 5.21 2.63
N LYS A 224 5.10 5.63 1.43
CA LYS A 224 4.81 4.88 0.21
C LYS A 224 5.90 3.86 -0.04
N ALA A 225 5.51 2.60 -0.17
CA ALA A 225 6.29 1.52 -0.72
C ALA A 225 5.43 0.89 -1.83
N ASP A 226 5.75 1.14 -3.11
CA ASP A 226 4.86 0.82 -4.22
C ASP A 226 4.82 -0.69 -4.51
N PRO A 227 3.70 -1.39 -4.23
CA PRO A 227 3.59 -2.83 -4.50
C PRO A 227 3.61 -3.15 -6.00
N SER A 228 3.29 -2.19 -6.87
CA SER A 228 3.37 -2.39 -8.31
C SER A 228 4.81 -2.39 -8.78
N GLU A 229 5.65 -1.52 -8.22
CA GLU A 229 7.09 -1.50 -8.46
C GLU A 229 7.75 -2.78 -7.93
N LEU A 230 7.38 -3.22 -6.73
CA LEU A 230 7.83 -4.49 -6.17
C LEU A 230 7.50 -5.67 -7.08
N GLY A 231 6.26 -5.76 -7.55
CA GLY A 231 5.82 -6.83 -8.46
C GLY A 231 6.53 -6.79 -9.81
N TYR A 232 6.74 -5.59 -10.35
CA TYR A 232 7.48 -5.39 -11.60
C TYR A 232 8.93 -5.85 -11.48
N HIS A 233 9.62 -5.37 -10.46
CA HIS A 233 11.02 -5.75 -10.18
C HIS A 233 11.16 -7.24 -9.90
N ALA A 234 10.22 -7.84 -9.17
CA ALA A 234 10.22 -9.26 -8.87
C ALA A 234 10.19 -10.12 -10.14
N VAL A 235 9.41 -9.74 -11.14
CA VAL A 235 9.36 -10.45 -12.42
C VAL A 235 10.67 -10.28 -13.19
N GLN A 236 11.23 -9.08 -13.24
CA GLN A 236 12.53 -8.84 -13.89
C GLN A 236 13.64 -9.70 -13.27
N GLU A 237 13.72 -9.72 -11.93
CA GLU A 237 14.71 -10.51 -11.21
C GLU A 237 14.46 -12.03 -11.35
N ALA A 238 13.20 -12.46 -11.47
CA ALA A 238 12.87 -13.84 -11.77
C ALA A 238 13.42 -14.28 -13.13
N VAL A 239 13.22 -13.46 -14.17
CA VAL A 239 13.77 -13.73 -15.51
C VAL A 239 15.30 -13.69 -15.50
N ASN A 240 15.90 -12.69 -14.83
CA ASN A 240 17.34 -12.59 -14.66
C ASN A 240 17.90 -13.86 -13.97
N TYR A 241 17.23 -14.32 -12.92
CA TYR A 241 17.63 -15.53 -12.22
C TYR A 241 17.55 -16.79 -13.09
N VAL A 242 16.51 -16.93 -13.91
CA VAL A 242 16.40 -18.06 -14.84
C VAL A 242 17.55 -18.08 -15.83
N ILE A 243 17.93 -16.91 -16.38
CA ILE A 243 18.96 -16.77 -17.41
C ILE A 243 20.37 -16.85 -16.80
N ASN A 244 20.64 -16.04 -15.77
CA ASN A 244 21.97 -15.78 -15.25
C ASN A 244 22.27 -16.47 -13.90
N LYS A 245 21.28 -17.10 -13.26
CA LYS A 245 21.37 -17.69 -11.92
C LYS A 245 21.82 -16.69 -10.83
N ALA A 246 21.49 -15.41 -11.03
CA ALA A 246 21.81 -14.32 -10.12
C ALA A 246 20.59 -13.41 -9.97
N ILE A 247 20.46 -12.78 -8.80
CA ILE A 247 19.51 -11.69 -8.58
C ILE A 247 20.24 -10.47 -8.05
N ASN A 248 19.74 -9.30 -8.35
CA ASN A 248 20.17 -8.08 -7.72
C ASN A 248 19.47 -7.96 -6.36
N ASN A 249 20.24 -7.63 -5.32
CA ASN A 249 19.70 -7.44 -3.96
C ASN A 249 19.25 -5.98 -3.73
N ASP A 250 18.86 -5.28 -4.78
CA ASP A 250 18.35 -3.94 -4.65
C ASP A 250 16.99 -3.95 -3.95
N LYS A 251 16.85 -3.07 -2.96
CA LYS A 251 15.57 -2.89 -2.27
C LYS A 251 14.70 -1.90 -3.04
N ILE A 252 13.41 -2.18 -3.10
CA ILE A 252 12.44 -1.20 -3.62
C ILE A 252 12.35 -0.03 -2.66
N SER A 253 12.56 1.18 -3.18
CA SER A 253 12.62 2.40 -2.39
C SER A 253 11.30 2.72 -1.69
N SER A 254 11.41 3.39 -0.54
CA SER A 254 10.26 3.97 0.15
C SER A 254 10.48 5.47 0.38
N GLU A 255 9.40 6.23 0.38
CA GLU A 255 9.42 7.67 0.61
C GLU A 255 8.24 8.12 1.48
N MET A 256 8.41 9.19 2.25
CA MET A 256 7.34 9.77 3.05
C MET A 256 6.35 10.55 2.17
N VAL A 257 5.07 10.23 2.27
CA VAL A 257 3.96 10.96 1.67
C VAL A 257 3.30 11.84 2.74
N ARG A 258 3.64 13.12 2.72
CA ARG A 258 3.14 14.08 3.71
C ARG A 258 1.71 14.52 3.39
N ARG A 259 0.80 14.32 4.36
CA ARG A 259 -0.58 14.80 4.38
C ARG A 259 -0.84 15.64 5.64
N ASN A 260 -2.02 15.47 6.29
CA ASN A 260 -2.46 16.35 7.37
C ASN A 260 -2.24 15.78 8.77
N SER A 261 -2.21 14.44 8.92
CA SER A 261 -2.19 13.81 10.23
C SER A 261 -0.89 14.01 11.02
N CYS A 262 0.19 14.42 10.37
CA CYS A 262 1.42 14.81 11.05
C CYS A 262 1.38 16.25 11.62
N GLY A 263 0.21 16.93 11.54
CA GLY A 263 0.07 18.32 11.99
C GLY A 263 0.43 19.37 10.93
N CYS A 264 0.96 18.96 9.79
CA CYS A 264 1.14 19.88 8.68
C CYS A 264 -0.23 20.30 8.15
N GLN A 265 -0.38 21.59 7.83
CA GLN A 265 -1.43 21.96 6.91
C GLN A 265 -1.07 21.27 5.59
N GLY A 266 -1.88 20.27 5.24
CA GLY A 266 -1.69 19.58 3.97
C GLY A 266 -1.55 20.64 2.91
N ASN A 267 -0.51 20.56 2.12
CA ASN A 267 -0.60 21.15 0.81
C ASN A 267 -1.80 20.43 0.15
N SER A 268 -2.98 20.99 0.34
CA SER A 268 -4.10 20.84 -0.57
C SER A 268 -3.81 21.64 -1.85
N LYS A 269 -2.56 21.70 -2.28
CA LYS A 269 -2.31 21.50 -3.67
C LYS A 269 -2.81 20.08 -3.87
N LEU A 270 -4.10 19.93 -4.23
CA LEU A 270 -4.44 18.98 -5.25
C LEU A 270 -3.14 18.81 -6.02
N LYS A 271 -2.44 17.66 -5.96
CA LYS A 271 -1.50 17.35 -7.01
C LYS A 271 -2.40 17.57 -8.20
N THR A 272 -2.20 18.69 -8.86
CA THR A 272 -2.80 18.90 -10.17
C THR A 272 -2.07 17.81 -10.92
N ILE A 273 -2.70 16.64 -10.98
CA ILE A 273 -2.21 15.56 -11.79
C ILE A 273 -2.21 16.21 -13.14
N SER A 274 -1.02 16.61 -13.56
CA SER A 274 -0.88 17.25 -14.84
C SER A 274 -1.08 16.15 -15.85
N PHE A 275 -2.34 15.92 -16.20
CA PHE A 275 -2.68 15.00 -17.30
C PHE A 275 -2.13 15.53 -18.64
N GLY A 276 -1.43 16.66 -18.62
CA GLY A 276 -1.11 17.46 -19.79
C GLY A 276 -2.34 18.24 -20.24
N ARG A 277 -2.21 18.98 -21.32
CA ARG A 277 -3.39 19.57 -21.98
C ARG A 277 -3.99 18.52 -22.90
N ILE A 278 -5.31 18.45 -22.94
CA ILE A 278 -6.03 17.58 -23.89
C ILE A 278 -5.57 17.87 -25.31
N SER A 279 -5.35 19.16 -25.63
CA SER A 279 -4.88 19.66 -26.93
C SER A 279 -3.52 19.12 -27.38
N ASP A 280 -2.66 18.65 -26.44
CA ASP A 280 -1.29 18.25 -26.81
C ASP A 280 -1.23 16.78 -27.26
N ASP A 281 -1.94 15.90 -26.56
CA ASP A 281 -2.09 14.47 -26.88
C ASP A 281 -3.35 13.92 -26.19
N PRO A 282 -4.52 13.96 -26.87
CA PRO A 282 -5.79 13.50 -26.31
C PRO A 282 -5.77 12.04 -25.92
N GLU A 283 -5.06 11.20 -26.67
CA GLU A 283 -4.99 9.76 -26.40
C GLU A 283 -4.16 9.45 -25.16
N ALA A 284 -3.02 10.12 -24.98
CA ALA A 284 -2.21 9.99 -23.76
C ALA A 284 -2.92 10.60 -22.53
N PHE A 285 -3.68 11.68 -22.72
CA PHE A 285 -4.53 12.26 -21.68
C PHE A 285 -5.62 11.27 -21.26
N ALA A 286 -6.35 10.69 -22.22
CA ALA A 286 -7.41 9.72 -22.00
C ALA A 286 -6.88 8.46 -21.28
N ARG A 287 -5.71 7.96 -21.67
CA ARG A 287 -5.05 6.82 -21.00
C ARG A 287 -4.71 7.12 -19.55
N ARG A 288 -4.09 8.27 -19.29
CA ARG A 288 -3.71 8.69 -17.90
C ARG A 288 -4.94 8.91 -17.03
N MET A 289 -5.97 9.54 -17.56
CA MET A 289 -7.24 9.74 -16.87
C MET A 289 -7.93 8.41 -16.58
N SER A 290 -7.97 7.51 -17.55
CA SER A 290 -8.52 6.16 -17.39
C SER A 290 -7.76 5.37 -16.33
N GLN A 291 -6.43 5.40 -16.32
CA GLN A 291 -5.62 4.77 -15.29
C GLN A 291 -5.92 5.35 -13.90
N PHE A 292 -6.03 6.66 -13.79
CA PHE A 292 -6.35 7.32 -12.52
C PHE A 292 -7.74 6.94 -11.99
N LEU A 293 -8.76 6.97 -12.86
CA LEU A 293 -10.14 6.70 -12.45
C LEU A 293 -10.40 5.21 -12.17
N PHE A 294 -9.71 4.31 -12.87
CA PHE A 294 -10.00 2.87 -12.82
C PHE A 294 -8.92 2.03 -12.12
N ASN A 295 -7.84 2.62 -11.61
CA ASN A 295 -6.87 1.90 -10.77
C ASN A 295 -7.48 1.34 -9.47
N LYS A 296 -8.64 1.86 -9.06
CA LYS A 296 -9.38 1.40 -7.88
C LYS A 296 -10.32 0.22 -8.14
N TYR A 297 -10.57 -0.16 -9.40
CA TYR A 297 -11.58 -1.17 -9.75
C TYR A 297 -10.93 -2.40 -10.40
N SER A 298 -11.31 -3.59 -9.92
CA SER A 298 -10.85 -4.85 -10.50
C SER A 298 -11.29 -4.98 -11.97
N ALA A 299 -10.48 -5.69 -12.77
CA ALA A 299 -10.76 -5.92 -14.19
C ALA A 299 -12.02 -6.77 -14.38
N SER A 300 -13.20 -6.12 -14.48
CA SER A 300 -14.45 -6.74 -14.90
C SER A 300 -14.80 -6.27 -16.32
N GLU A 301 -15.63 -7.03 -17.05
CA GLU A 301 -16.15 -6.60 -18.37
C GLU A 301 -16.83 -5.23 -18.30
N THR A 302 -17.53 -4.95 -17.22
CA THR A 302 -18.17 -3.64 -16.95
C THR A 302 -17.13 -2.52 -16.90
N THR A 303 -15.98 -2.76 -16.25
CA THR A 303 -14.89 -1.77 -16.15
C THR A 303 -14.22 -1.52 -17.50
N ALA A 304 -14.11 -2.54 -18.37
CA ALA A 304 -13.56 -2.39 -19.72
C ALA A 304 -14.47 -1.52 -20.59
N LYS A 305 -15.78 -1.75 -20.55
CA LYS A 305 -16.78 -0.94 -21.27
C LYS A 305 -16.78 0.50 -20.77
N MET A 306 -16.77 0.72 -19.47
CA MET A 306 -16.66 2.06 -18.87
C MET A 306 -15.41 2.81 -19.35
N ARG A 307 -14.26 2.12 -19.47
CA ARG A 307 -13.03 2.73 -20.02
C ARG A 307 -13.20 3.22 -21.45
N GLU A 308 -13.82 2.40 -22.32
CA GLU A 308 -14.08 2.79 -23.70
C GLU A 308 -15.02 4.00 -23.79
N ASP A 309 -16.05 4.06 -22.98
CA ASP A 309 -17.00 5.15 -22.97
C ASP A 309 -16.35 6.45 -22.43
N TYR A 310 -15.51 6.38 -21.40
CA TYR A 310 -14.71 7.52 -20.94
C TYR A 310 -13.75 8.06 -22.01
N VAL A 311 -13.11 7.18 -22.75
CA VAL A 311 -12.23 7.58 -23.86
C VAL A 311 -13.03 8.35 -24.93
N LYS A 312 -14.23 7.87 -25.30
CA LYS A 312 -15.13 8.56 -26.26
C LYS A 312 -15.53 9.94 -25.77
N ILE A 313 -15.80 10.08 -24.47
CA ILE A 313 -16.17 11.36 -23.86
C ILE A 313 -15.01 12.35 -23.90
N ILE A 314 -13.80 11.90 -23.59
CA ILE A 314 -12.62 12.77 -23.64
C ILE A 314 -12.38 13.27 -25.06
N TYR A 315 -12.55 12.42 -26.08
CA TYR A 315 -12.48 12.87 -27.49
C TYR A 315 -13.59 13.87 -27.82
N ALA A 316 -14.82 13.62 -27.40
CA ALA A 316 -15.93 14.55 -27.62
C ALA A 316 -15.70 15.90 -26.94
N LEU A 317 -15.10 15.89 -25.72
CA LEU A 317 -14.71 17.11 -25.02
C LEU A 317 -13.55 17.86 -25.70
N ASP A 318 -12.58 17.14 -26.29
CA ASP A 318 -11.49 17.76 -27.04
C ASP A 318 -12.00 18.39 -28.33
N ASP A 319 -12.80 17.66 -29.09
CA ASP A 319 -13.43 18.20 -30.32
C ASP A 319 -14.26 19.45 -29.98
N TYR A 320 -15.02 19.40 -28.89
CA TYR A 320 -15.84 20.52 -28.44
C TYR A 320 -15.01 21.72 -27.97
N ALA A 321 -13.88 21.48 -27.30
CA ALA A 321 -12.96 22.54 -26.88
C ALA A 321 -12.27 23.24 -28.07
N ARG A 322 -12.15 22.57 -29.19
CA ARG A 322 -11.55 23.08 -30.44
C ARG A 322 -12.53 23.90 -31.27
N GLU A 323 -13.84 23.84 -31.04
CA GLU A 323 -14.81 24.68 -31.70
C GLU A 323 -14.64 26.15 -31.31
N GLU A 324 -14.02 26.94 -32.16
CA GLU A 324 -13.63 28.35 -31.90
C GLU A 324 -14.82 29.32 -31.78
N ASN A 325 -16.04 28.90 -32.13
CA ASN A 325 -17.20 29.81 -32.27
C ASN A 325 -18.22 29.78 -31.12
N LEU A 326 -17.94 29.09 -29.99
CA LEU A 326 -18.86 28.98 -28.88
C LEU A 326 -18.37 29.80 -27.67
N ASP A 327 -19.31 30.52 -27.05
CA ASP A 327 -19.08 31.25 -25.80
C ASP A 327 -18.67 30.29 -24.66
N ASN A 328 -17.73 30.72 -23.81
CA ASN A 328 -17.18 29.93 -22.74
C ASN A 328 -18.24 29.45 -21.73
N GLU A 329 -19.33 30.20 -21.51
CA GLU A 329 -20.44 29.75 -20.64
C GLU A 329 -21.24 28.62 -21.27
N VAL A 330 -21.52 28.69 -22.59
CA VAL A 330 -22.22 27.62 -23.30
C VAL A 330 -21.39 26.34 -23.38
N LYS A 331 -20.07 26.47 -23.50
CA LYS A 331 -19.14 25.32 -23.39
C LYS A 331 -19.19 24.66 -22.04
N LYS A 332 -19.24 25.44 -20.98
CA LYS A 332 -19.28 24.95 -19.58
C LYS A 332 -20.58 24.20 -19.30
N ASP A 333 -21.72 24.76 -19.70
CA ASP A 333 -23.03 24.15 -19.47
C ASP A 333 -23.20 22.83 -20.21
N LYS A 334 -22.69 22.71 -21.42
CA LYS A 334 -22.76 21.49 -22.22
C LYS A 334 -21.82 20.40 -21.69
N VAL A 335 -20.64 20.76 -21.17
CA VAL A 335 -19.74 19.85 -20.46
C VAL A 335 -20.41 19.32 -19.18
N LEU A 336 -21.05 20.20 -18.42
CA LEU A 336 -21.78 19.82 -17.21
C LEU A 336 -22.99 18.92 -17.52
N GLU A 337 -23.69 19.16 -18.62
CA GLU A 337 -24.80 18.32 -19.08
C GLU A 337 -24.31 16.93 -19.50
N MET A 338 -23.18 16.83 -20.21
CA MET A 338 -22.57 15.55 -20.58
C MET A 338 -22.10 14.78 -19.34
N ILE A 339 -21.46 15.44 -18.37
CA ILE A 339 -21.05 14.84 -17.10
C ILE A 339 -22.27 14.37 -16.29
N SER A 340 -23.34 15.18 -16.26
CA SER A 340 -24.60 14.85 -15.55
C SER A 340 -25.31 13.66 -16.19
N THR A 341 -25.34 13.57 -17.51
CA THR A 341 -25.94 12.44 -18.23
C THR A 341 -25.21 11.13 -17.91
N LEU A 342 -23.90 11.18 -17.85
CA LEU A 342 -23.05 10.05 -17.46
C LEU A 342 -23.22 9.61 -16.00
N ALA A 343 -23.39 10.60 -15.12
CA ALA A 343 -23.62 10.31 -13.69
C ALA A 343 -25.01 9.71 -13.43
N SER A 344 -26.00 9.99 -14.28
CA SER A 344 -27.39 9.60 -14.04
C SER A 344 -27.77 8.23 -14.62
N GLU A 345 -27.12 7.76 -15.67
CA GLU A 345 -27.55 6.53 -16.35
C GLU A 345 -26.84 5.24 -15.88
N GLU A 346 -25.64 5.30 -15.33
CA GLU A 346 -24.87 4.10 -14.98
C GLU A 346 -24.37 4.01 -13.52
N PHE A 347 -24.35 5.11 -12.77
CA PHE A 347 -23.84 5.10 -11.38
C PHE A 347 -24.88 4.79 -10.30
N LEU A 348 -26.18 4.81 -10.63
CA LEU A 348 -27.29 4.52 -9.70
C LEU A 348 -27.84 3.10 -9.82
N GLY A 349 -27.23 2.25 -10.62
CA GLY A 349 -27.61 0.85 -10.82
C GLY A 349 -26.74 -0.18 -10.10
N LEU A 350 -25.94 0.22 -9.10
CA LEU A 350 -25.14 -0.67 -8.25
C LEU A 350 -25.63 -0.60 -6.80
#